data_899aa394e78f39008e3e96216b7e156c
#
_entry.id   899aa394e78f39008e3e96216b7e156c
#
_cell.length_a   1.000
_cell.length_b   1.000
_cell.length_c   1.000
_cell.angle_alpha   90.00
_cell.angle_beta   90.00
_cell.angle_gamma   90.00
#
_symmetry.space_group_name_H-M   'P 1'
#
loop_
_entity.id
_entity.type
_entity.pdbx_description
1 polymer ?
#
loop_
_entity_poly.entity_id
_entity_poly.type
_entity_poly.pdbx_seq_one_letter_code
_entity_poly.pdbx_strand_id
1 'polypeptide(L)'
;MRYLLILFFLNTLFPYCVTFNLDLNNFNDTPAGNWSARANGSWNSWGSGITLNDNDNDGIYTATSCSFDNGDYEYIFVITGDFDGWSGWGMTGNPPLGSSCDFKWWDSWANYGFTIQNSDYETDIYPWSCCNQFECVDSNWDGCVGAGIKTNDSYQYGRFETRMKSADGDGMVSSFFTYNTDFNNGLGNLNWNEIDIEMTGNKDNSVQFTTHHPGTPNSWSITEIVDVDFNPHQEFHDYAFEWTPNYIKWFIDNVEVYQQVSPSVDDLNLSQKLMMNLWAANAPSWTGNWDYQDVPKFSYYDYAKYYSYNPGLGDYGTNDDFTLQWEDDFESYNVNIWNNESGDQLGHCGFDQSNINYYHGHLIMTLRDISDAINCNSINGDVTNDSVLNVTDIVLLINIILDESYLGICELIASDYDFNQTLNVVDIIALINLIIDQL
;
A
#
# COMPACT_ATOMS: atom_id res chain seq x y z
N MET A 1 25.78 57.17 54.91
CA MET A 1 24.54 56.49 54.41
C MET A 1 24.71 56.23 52.93
N ARG A 2 25.04 54.97 52.54
CA ARG A 2 25.15 54.56 51.14
C ARG A 2 23.83 53.89 50.78
N TYR A 3 23.07 54.47 49.84
CA TYR A 3 21.87 53.86 49.30
C TYR A 3 22.30 52.80 48.28
N LEU A 4 21.98 51.54 48.54
CA LEU A 4 22.09 50.43 47.62
C LEU A 4 20.88 50.46 46.71
N LEU A 5 21.07 50.82 45.43
CA LEU A 5 20.01 50.73 44.40
C LEU A 5 19.96 49.27 43.95
N ILE A 6 18.95 48.51 44.38
CA ILE A 6 18.62 47.19 43.84
C ILE A 6 17.80 47.44 42.57
N LEU A 7 18.46 47.26 41.41
CA LEU A 7 17.78 47.18 40.12
C LEU A 7 17.10 45.80 40.02
N PHE A 8 15.79 45.76 40.18
CA PHE A 8 14.98 44.62 39.74
C PHE A 8 14.91 44.65 38.22
N PHE A 9 15.67 43.74 37.58
CA PHE A 9 15.38 43.36 36.18
C PHE A 9 14.07 42.61 36.17
N LEU A 10 12.94 43.26 35.82
CA LEU A 10 11.76 42.57 35.34
C LEU A 10 12.17 41.93 34.00
N ASN A 11 12.50 40.65 34.01
CA ASN A 11 12.47 39.85 32.81
C ASN A 11 11.02 39.77 32.38
N THR A 12 10.56 40.61 31.46
CA THR A 12 9.34 40.37 30.69
C THR A 12 9.64 39.19 29.77
N LEU A 13 9.31 38.00 30.24
CA LEU A 13 9.30 36.83 29.40
C LEU A 13 8.14 37.06 28.41
N PHE A 14 8.48 37.36 27.18
CA PHE A 14 7.53 37.27 26.08
C PHE A 14 7.30 35.80 25.81
N PRO A 15 6.03 35.36 25.70
CA PRO A 15 5.76 33.97 25.35
C PRO A 15 6.31 33.66 23.95
N TYR A 16 6.76 32.43 23.79
CA TYR A 16 7.26 31.93 22.49
C TYR A 16 6.10 31.57 21.58
N CYS A 17 6.35 31.61 20.27
CA CYS A 17 5.40 31.24 19.24
C CYS A 17 5.63 29.80 18.78
N VAL A 18 4.56 29.09 18.53
CA VAL A 18 4.56 27.77 17.91
C VAL A 18 3.74 27.80 16.65
N THR A 19 4.31 27.36 15.54
CA THR A 19 3.60 27.16 14.28
C THR A 19 3.29 25.67 14.11
N PHE A 20 2.03 25.32 13.96
CA PHE A 20 1.54 23.97 13.71
C PHE A 20 1.26 23.80 12.22
N ASN A 21 1.63 22.64 11.65
CA ASN A 21 1.45 22.33 10.25
C ASN A 21 0.81 20.94 10.10
N LEU A 22 -0.34 20.87 9.39
CA LEU A 22 -1.09 19.64 9.11
C LEU A 22 -1.34 19.52 7.62
N ASP A 23 -0.84 18.47 6.99
CA ASP A 23 -1.09 18.15 5.60
C ASP A 23 -2.37 17.28 5.47
N LEU A 24 -3.35 17.78 4.72
CA LEU A 24 -4.59 17.06 4.39
C LEU A 24 -4.71 16.74 2.89
N ASN A 25 -3.63 16.84 2.10
CA ASN A 25 -3.66 16.56 0.66
C ASN A 25 -4.11 15.13 0.33
N ASN A 26 -3.75 14.16 1.18
CA ASN A 26 -4.11 12.75 1.02
C ASN A 26 -5.21 12.30 1.99
N PHE A 27 -5.90 13.22 2.65
CA PHE A 27 -6.98 12.92 3.57
C PHE A 27 -8.31 12.76 2.83
N ASN A 28 -8.75 11.50 2.64
CA ASN A 28 -9.96 11.17 1.87
C ASN A 28 -11.26 11.20 2.68
N ASP A 29 -11.18 11.20 4.02
CA ASP A 29 -12.33 11.14 4.93
C ASP A 29 -12.87 12.51 5.33
N THR A 30 -12.77 13.52 4.44
CA THR A 30 -13.29 14.87 4.71
C THR A 30 -14.78 14.82 5.06
N PRO A 31 -15.17 15.28 6.27
CA PRO A 31 -16.56 15.23 6.69
C PRO A 31 -17.47 16.07 5.79
N ALA A 32 -18.71 15.62 5.60
CA ALA A 32 -19.71 16.39 4.90
C ALA A 32 -20.12 17.63 5.73
N GLY A 33 -20.38 18.76 5.08
CA GLY A 33 -20.78 20.01 5.72
C GLY A 33 -19.60 20.92 6.05
N ASN A 34 -19.80 21.83 6.99
CA ASN A 34 -18.74 22.75 7.44
C ASN A 34 -17.89 22.05 8.51
N TRP A 35 -16.58 22.23 8.42
CA TRP A 35 -15.64 21.68 9.39
C TRP A 35 -14.41 22.59 9.55
N SER A 36 -13.59 22.30 10.55
CA SER A 36 -12.37 23.04 10.88
C SER A 36 -11.33 22.09 11.44
N ALA A 37 -10.09 22.22 11.00
CA ALA A 37 -8.94 21.55 11.59
C ALA A 37 -8.40 22.31 12.79
N ARG A 38 -7.93 21.61 13.82
CA ARG A 38 -7.40 22.19 15.06
C ARG A 38 -6.22 21.38 15.59
N ALA A 39 -5.36 22.04 16.38
CA ALA A 39 -4.39 21.38 17.25
C ALA A 39 -4.87 21.50 18.71
N ASN A 40 -5.26 20.38 19.31
CA ASN A 40 -5.65 20.29 20.72
C ASN A 40 -4.47 19.78 21.54
N GLY A 41 -4.15 20.42 22.68
CA GLY A 41 -2.95 20.00 23.39
C GLY A 41 -2.91 20.32 24.87
N SER A 42 -1.83 19.91 25.51
CA SER A 42 -1.59 19.99 26.95
C SER A 42 -1.50 21.43 27.49
N TRP A 43 -1.20 22.42 26.65
CA TRP A 43 -1.10 23.84 27.06
C TRP A 43 -2.38 24.45 27.62
N ASN A 44 -3.53 23.88 27.30
CA ASN A 44 -4.84 24.34 27.79
C ASN A 44 -5.66 23.20 28.40
N SER A 45 -5.00 22.15 28.92
CA SER A 45 -5.64 20.98 29.50
C SER A 45 -6.56 20.25 28.51
N TRP A 46 -6.13 20.19 27.25
CA TRP A 46 -6.85 19.52 26.17
C TRP A 46 -8.22 20.13 25.84
N GLY A 47 -8.39 21.42 26.13
CA GLY A 47 -9.60 22.18 25.82
C GLY A 47 -9.72 22.59 24.36
N SER A 48 -10.36 23.74 24.10
CA SER A 48 -10.51 24.24 22.72
C SER A 48 -9.15 24.47 22.07
N GLY A 49 -8.90 23.80 20.97
CA GLY A 49 -7.64 23.84 20.26
C GLY A 49 -7.39 25.13 19.45
N ILE A 50 -6.19 25.23 18.91
CA ILE A 50 -5.79 26.27 17.98
C ILE A 50 -6.33 25.90 16.60
N THR A 51 -7.12 26.79 15.98
CA THR A 51 -7.69 26.55 14.63
C THR A 51 -6.62 26.72 13.57
N LEU A 52 -6.46 25.74 12.70
CA LEU A 52 -5.59 25.78 11.54
C LEU A 52 -6.37 26.19 10.29
N ASN A 53 -5.73 26.89 9.37
CA ASN A 53 -6.33 27.35 8.13
C ASN A 53 -5.38 27.08 6.96
N ASP A 54 -5.97 26.69 5.83
CA ASP A 54 -5.30 26.62 4.53
C ASP A 54 -5.66 27.91 3.76
N ASN A 55 -4.78 28.92 3.81
CA ASN A 55 -5.05 30.22 3.24
C ASN A 55 -4.64 30.37 1.78
N ASP A 56 -3.76 29.51 1.30
CA ASP A 56 -3.20 29.52 -0.07
C ASP A 56 -3.69 28.34 -0.91
N ASN A 57 -4.49 27.46 -0.32
CA ASN A 57 -5.12 26.29 -0.92
C ASN A 57 -4.08 25.27 -1.43
N ASP A 58 -3.01 25.06 -0.68
CA ASP A 58 -2.01 24.04 -0.97
C ASP A 58 -2.26 22.70 -0.26
N GLY A 59 -3.33 22.63 0.57
CA GLY A 59 -3.73 21.46 1.34
C GLY A 59 -3.02 21.37 2.69
N ILE A 60 -2.13 22.32 3.02
CA ILE A 60 -1.44 22.38 4.31
C ILE A 60 -2.14 23.41 5.21
N TYR A 61 -2.73 22.91 6.27
CA TYR A 61 -3.42 23.72 7.28
C TYR A 61 -2.44 24.21 8.34
N THR A 62 -2.29 25.52 8.50
CA THR A 62 -1.31 26.13 9.39
C THR A 62 -1.95 27.05 10.43
N ALA A 63 -1.29 27.17 11.59
CA ALA A 63 -1.59 28.19 12.59
C ALA A 63 -0.39 28.52 13.47
N THR A 64 -0.18 29.79 13.76
CA THR A 64 0.83 30.25 14.73
C THR A 64 0.14 30.78 15.97
N SER A 65 0.56 30.32 17.15
CA SER A 65 0.11 30.81 18.46
C SER A 65 1.28 31.21 19.33
N CYS A 66 1.24 32.43 19.90
CA CYS A 66 2.32 33.00 20.72
C CYS A 66 1.88 33.04 22.19
N SER A 67 1.76 31.89 22.84
CA SER A 67 1.33 31.77 24.24
C SER A 67 2.04 30.69 25.02
N PHE A 68 3.24 30.27 24.56
CA PHE A 68 3.97 29.15 25.14
C PHE A 68 5.15 29.63 26.00
N ASP A 69 5.32 29.03 27.17
CA ASP A 69 6.49 29.17 28.00
C ASP A 69 7.51 28.06 27.66
N ASN A 70 8.70 28.10 28.30
CA ASN A 70 9.63 26.98 28.21
C ASN A 70 9.01 25.71 28.83
N GLY A 71 9.10 24.58 28.13
CA GLY A 71 8.57 23.30 28.58
C GLY A 71 8.22 22.35 27.46
N ASP A 72 7.74 21.18 27.85
CA ASP A 72 7.30 20.11 26.96
C ASP A 72 5.79 20.18 26.78
N TYR A 73 5.35 20.04 25.54
CA TYR A 73 3.95 20.09 25.16
C TYR A 73 3.59 18.92 24.27
N GLU A 74 2.42 18.34 24.50
CA GLU A 74 1.84 17.26 23.69
C GLU A 74 0.55 17.76 23.04
N TYR A 75 0.28 17.26 21.84
CA TYR A 75 -0.94 17.63 21.11
C TYR A 75 -1.34 16.54 20.10
N ILE A 76 -2.59 16.66 19.65
CA ILE A 76 -3.14 15.90 18.52
C ILE A 76 -3.80 16.86 17.55
N PHE A 77 -3.98 16.44 16.31
CA PHE A 77 -4.86 17.14 15.39
C PHE A 77 -6.31 16.69 15.58
N VAL A 78 -7.24 17.58 15.33
CA VAL A 78 -8.68 17.31 15.45
C VAL A 78 -9.41 17.98 14.30
N ILE A 79 -10.35 17.25 13.68
CA ILE A 79 -11.33 17.82 12.76
C ILE A 79 -12.68 17.81 13.48
N THR A 80 -13.32 18.97 13.56
CA THR A 80 -14.63 19.16 14.19
C THR A 80 -15.53 19.97 13.25
N GLY A 81 -16.85 19.77 13.31
CA GLY A 81 -17.75 20.42 12.37
C GLY A 81 -19.22 20.11 12.60
N ASP A 82 -20.02 20.27 11.56
CA ASP A 82 -21.46 19.99 11.60
C ASP A 82 -21.76 18.53 11.97
N PHE A 83 -20.88 17.61 11.60
CA PHE A 83 -21.03 16.17 11.84
C PHE A 83 -20.92 15.76 13.31
N ASP A 84 -20.17 16.50 14.14
CA ASP A 84 -19.99 16.26 15.58
C ASP A 84 -20.63 17.34 16.46
N GLY A 85 -21.39 18.25 15.86
CA GLY A 85 -22.01 19.39 16.54
C GLY A 85 -21.00 20.41 17.06
N TRP A 86 -19.84 20.51 16.44
CA TRP A 86 -18.72 21.39 16.82
C TRP A 86 -18.20 21.12 18.24
N SER A 87 -18.15 19.84 18.63
CA SER A 87 -17.69 19.41 19.97
C SER A 87 -16.24 19.78 20.25
N GLY A 88 -15.43 19.95 19.21
CA GLY A 88 -13.99 20.13 19.30
C GLY A 88 -13.22 18.80 19.47
N TRP A 89 -13.90 17.66 19.32
CA TRP A 89 -13.35 16.30 19.46
C TRP A 89 -13.97 15.31 18.45
N GLY A 90 -14.32 15.77 17.27
CA GLY A 90 -14.98 14.96 16.25
C GLY A 90 -14.09 13.81 15.74
N MET A 91 -13.19 14.11 14.82
CA MET A 91 -12.17 13.15 14.37
C MET A 91 -10.84 13.51 15.02
N THR A 92 -10.09 12.53 15.51
CA THR A 92 -8.80 12.74 16.15
C THR A 92 -7.68 12.16 15.31
N GLY A 93 -6.66 12.97 15.00
CA GLY A 93 -5.45 12.59 14.28
C GLY A 93 -4.29 12.50 15.26
N ASN A 94 -4.05 11.29 15.78
CA ASN A 94 -2.92 10.97 16.65
C ASN A 94 -1.77 10.40 15.81
N PRO A 95 -0.49 10.60 16.20
CA PRO A 95 0.59 9.84 15.58
C PRO A 95 0.44 8.35 15.89
N PRO A 96 1.06 7.45 15.12
CA PRO A 96 1.12 6.04 15.49
C PRO A 96 1.85 5.85 16.82
N LEU A 97 1.31 4.99 17.70
CA LEU A 97 1.88 4.73 19.02
C LEU A 97 3.31 4.16 18.90
N GLY A 98 4.26 4.77 19.59
CA GLY A 98 5.65 4.37 19.57
C GLY A 98 6.43 4.79 18.31
N SER A 99 5.81 5.57 17.42
CA SER A 99 6.44 6.08 16.19
C SER A 99 7.47 7.19 16.47
N SER A 100 8.19 7.60 15.41
CA SER A 100 9.21 8.65 15.49
C SER A 100 8.67 10.02 15.89
N CYS A 101 7.38 10.29 15.66
CA CYS A 101 6.71 11.53 16.05
C CYS A 101 5.79 11.40 17.27
N ASP A 102 5.73 10.22 17.89
CA ASP A 102 5.13 10.04 19.19
C ASP A 102 6.06 10.62 20.26
N PHE A 103 5.70 11.77 20.79
CA PHE A 103 6.58 12.57 21.64
C PHE A 103 7.02 11.85 22.91
N LYS A 104 6.15 10.99 23.47
CA LYS A 104 6.43 10.15 24.63
C LYS A 104 6.24 8.68 24.31
N TRP A 105 6.99 8.16 23.36
CA TRP A 105 6.93 6.78 22.87
C TRP A 105 6.89 5.67 23.97
N TRP A 106 7.18 6.02 25.22
CA TRP A 106 7.21 5.09 26.37
C TRP A 106 5.92 5.08 27.19
N ASP A 107 4.93 5.93 26.90
CA ASP A 107 3.67 5.94 27.60
C ASP A 107 2.56 5.24 26.77
N SER A 108 1.31 5.30 27.22
CA SER A 108 0.18 4.62 26.58
C SER A 108 -0.61 5.52 25.65
N TRP A 109 -0.13 6.74 25.38
CA TRP A 109 -0.86 7.76 24.62
C TRP A 109 0.00 8.25 23.46
N ALA A 110 -0.48 8.01 22.26
CA ALA A 110 0.19 8.53 21.07
C ALA A 110 -0.16 10.00 20.86
N ASN A 111 0.80 10.89 21.08
CA ASN A 111 0.65 12.33 20.91
C ASN A 111 1.85 12.90 20.17
N TYR A 112 1.62 13.81 19.20
CA TYR A 112 2.68 14.70 18.73
C TYR A 112 3.18 15.55 19.89
N GLY A 113 4.36 16.13 19.76
CA GLY A 113 4.86 17.03 20.80
C GLY A 113 6.04 17.87 20.36
N PHE A 114 6.39 18.82 21.23
CA PHE A 114 7.52 19.69 21.05
C PHE A 114 8.04 20.21 22.40
N THR A 115 9.27 20.66 22.38
CA THR A 115 9.93 21.30 23.54
C THR A 115 10.31 22.73 23.23
N ILE A 116 9.82 23.69 24.03
CA ILE A 116 10.24 25.08 23.94
C ILE A 116 11.46 25.31 24.85
N GLN A 117 12.56 25.77 24.26
CA GLN A 117 13.82 26.10 24.94
C GLN A 117 14.34 27.47 24.50
N ASN A 118 13.70 28.56 25.00
CA ASN A 118 14.07 29.95 24.73
C ASN A 118 14.05 30.39 23.27
N SER A 119 13.23 29.73 22.44
CA SER A 119 13.02 30.08 21.02
C SER A 119 11.63 29.68 20.55
N ASP A 120 11.15 30.35 19.53
CA ASP A 120 9.98 29.92 18.78
C ASP A 120 10.22 28.54 18.18
N TYR A 121 9.15 27.81 17.93
CA TYR A 121 9.15 26.46 17.40
C TYR A 121 8.21 26.33 16.18
N GLU A 122 8.62 25.55 15.21
CA GLU A 122 7.77 25.17 14.08
C GLU A 122 7.74 23.64 14.02
N THR A 123 6.52 23.06 13.96
CA THR A 123 6.38 21.62 13.83
C THR A 123 6.76 21.18 12.42
N ASP A 124 7.17 19.95 12.26
CA ASP A 124 7.19 19.32 10.94
C ASP A 124 5.79 19.38 10.31
N ILE A 125 5.72 19.22 9.00
CA ILE A 125 4.44 19.09 8.29
C ILE A 125 3.98 17.64 8.46
N TYR A 126 3.00 17.43 9.35
CA TYR A 126 2.46 16.10 9.60
C TYR A 126 1.23 15.82 8.74
N PRO A 127 1.21 14.72 7.97
CA PRO A 127 -0.04 14.22 7.40
C PRO A 127 -1.00 13.75 8.52
N TRP A 128 -2.27 13.61 8.20
CA TRP A 128 -3.28 13.19 9.19
C TRP A 128 -2.93 11.84 9.82
N SER A 129 -2.80 11.80 11.14
CA SER A 129 -2.44 10.60 11.93
C SER A 129 -1.08 9.98 11.58
N CYS A 130 -0.13 10.76 11.09
CA CYS A 130 1.13 10.26 10.55
C CYS A 130 2.34 11.06 11.03
N CYS A 131 3.53 10.48 10.99
CA CYS A 131 4.79 11.20 11.20
C CYS A 131 5.29 11.89 9.93
N ASN A 132 5.12 11.22 8.79
CA ASN A 132 5.45 11.71 7.46
C ASN A 132 4.61 10.92 6.44
N GLN A 133 4.71 11.25 5.16
CA GLN A 133 3.93 10.56 4.11
C GLN A 133 4.21 9.05 3.97
N PHE A 134 5.27 8.55 4.63
CA PHE A 134 5.67 7.13 4.60
C PHE A 134 5.34 6.40 5.91
N GLU A 135 5.07 7.13 6.99
CA GLU A 135 4.68 6.60 8.30
C GLU A 135 3.19 6.88 8.59
N CYS A 136 2.37 6.95 7.55
CA CYS A 136 0.92 7.07 7.64
C CYS A 136 0.29 5.71 7.78
N VAL A 137 0.47 5.06 8.91
CA VAL A 137 -0.14 3.78 9.15
C VAL A 137 -1.16 3.93 10.26
N ASP A 138 -2.37 3.52 9.94
CA ASP A 138 -3.40 3.34 10.97
C ASP A 138 -2.79 2.49 12.09
N SER A 139 -2.94 2.93 13.34
CA SER A 139 -2.35 2.29 14.54
C SER A 139 -2.81 0.83 14.78
N ASN A 140 -3.60 0.29 13.85
CA ASN A 140 -4.01 -1.12 13.82
C ASN A 140 -3.17 -1.97 12.86
N TRP A 141 -2.22 -1.38 12.13
CA TRP A 141 -1.36 -2.15 11.23
C TRP A 141 -0.17 -2.68 12.02
N ASP A 142 0.05 -3.96 11.96
CA ASP A 142 1.17 -4.65 12.65
C ASP A 142 2.55 -4.33 12.03
N GLY A 143 2.74 -3.10 11.53
CA GLY A 143 4.02 -2.63 11.00
C GLY A 143 4.35 -3.08 9.58
N CYS A 144 3.40 -3.63 8.82
CA CYS A 144 3.65 -4.01 7.43
C CYS A 144 2.81 -3.22 6.42
N VAL A 145 3.36 -3.07 5.21
CA VAL A 145 2.70 -2.40 4.08
C VAL A 145 2.78 -3.28 2.86
N GLY A 146 1.62 -3.60 2.30
CA GLY A 146 1.47 -4.33 1.05
C GLY A 146 1.16 -3.41 -0.14
N ALA A 147 0.69 -4.02 -1.22
CA ALA A 147 0.32 -3.34 -2.45
C ALA A 147 -0.98 -3.88 -3.01
N GLY A 148 -1.77 -3.03 -3.65
CA GLY A 148 -2.99 -3.42 -4.34
C GLY A 148 -3.33 -2.47 -5.48
N ILE A 149 -3.87 -3.02 -6.57
CA ILE A 149 -4.47 -2.25 -7.67
C ILE A 149 -5.83 -2.82 -8.04
N LYS A 150 -6.67 -1.97 -8.59
CA LYS A 150 -7.99 -2.34 -9.10
C LYS A 150 -8.32 -1.63 -10.40
N THR A 151 -9.17 -2.23 -11.23
CA THR A 151 -9.64 -1.57 -12.44
C THR A 151 -10.56 -0.39 -12.12
N ASN A 152 -10.52 0.64 -12.99
CA ASN A 152 -11.46 1.75 -12.92
C ASN A 152 -12.90 1.30 -13.21
N ASP A 153 -13.06 0.43 -14.21
CA ASP A 153 -14.33 -0.15 -14.61
C ASP A 153 -14.66 -1.44 -13.85
N SER A 154 -15.95 -1.76 -13.77
CA SER A 154 -16.46 -3.03 -13.25
C SER A 154 -17.02 -3.87 -14.40
N TYR A 155 -16.82 -5.17 -14.34
CA TYR A 155 -17.19 -6.14 -15.37
C TYR A 155 -18.20 -7.13 -14.82
N GLN A 156 -19.16 -7.51 -15.65
CA GLN A 156 -20.07 -8.62 -15.36
C GLN A 156 -19.85 -9.70 -16.41
N TYR A 157 -19.37 -10.86 -15.96
CA TYR A 157 -18.94 -11.96 -16.80
C TYR A 157 -17.73 -11.63 -17.67
N GLY A 158 -17.04 -12.66 -18.10
CA GLY A 158 -15.85 -12.53 -18.94
C GLY A 158 -14.80 -13.56 -18.63
N ARG A 159 -13.67 -13.48 -19.35
CA ARG A 159 -12.45 -14.17 -19.01
C ARG A 159 -11.41 -13.14 -18.54
N PHE A 160 -10.81 -13.43 -17.43
CA PHE A 160 -9.75 -12.64 -16.81
C PHE A 160 -8.48 -13.49 -16.80
N GLU A 161 -7.38 -12.94 -17.25
CA GLU A 161 -6.12 -13.67 -17.43
C GLU A 161 -4.95 -12.81 -17.00
N THR A 162 -3.99 -13.41 -16.34
CA THR A 162 -2.71 -12.82 -15.95
C THR A 162 -1.60 -13.84 -16.06
N ARG A 163 -0.38 -13.36 -16.28
CA ARG A 163 0.85 -14.15 -16.07
C ARG A 163 1.54 -13.58 -14.87
N MET A 164 1.73 -14.39 -13.81
CA MET A 164 2.28 -13.90 -12.57
C MET A 164 3.20 -14.91 -11.88
N LYS A 165 4.04 -14.39 -11.00
CA LYS A 165 4.85 -15.10 -10.03
C LYS A 165 4.55 -14.52 -8.64
N SER A 166 4.17 -15.38 -7.70
CA SER A 166 3.74 -14.98 -6.37
C SER A 166 4.91 -14.78 -5.40
N ALA A 167 4.66 -14.09 -4.30
CA ALA A 167 5.62 -13.95 -3.21
C ALA A 167 5.77 -15.26 -2.42
N ASP A 168 7.00 -15.56 -1.96
CA ASP A 168 7.37 -16.67 -1.11
C ASP A 168 7.50 -16.20 0.35
N GLY A 169 6.91 -16.91 1.29
CA GLY A 169 7.03 -16.64 2.73
C GLY A 169 5.74 -16.91 3.50
N ASP A 170 5.87 -17.37 4.75
CA ASP A 170 4.75 -17.62 5.65
C ASP A 170 3.95 -16.32 5.91
N GLY A 171 2.63 -16.46 5.97
CA GLY A 171 1.72 -15.35 6.22
C GLY A 171 1.32 -14.55 4.98
N MET A 172 1.96 -14.75 3.83
CA MET A 172 1.78 -13.92 2.63
C MET A 172 0.73 -14.51 1.67
N VAL A 173 0.04 -13.60 0.96
CA VAL A 173 -0.91 -13.94 -0.11
C VAL A 173 -0.68 -13.01 -1.30
N SER A 174 -0.50 -13.60 -2.47
CA SER A 174 -0.52 -12.92 -3.77
C SER A 174 -1.77 -13.32 -4.51
N SER A 175 -2.55 -12.36 -5.00
CA SER A 175 -3.88 -12.63 -5.55
C SER A 175 -4.11 -11.97 -6.91
N PHE A 176 -4.93 -12.66 -7.73
CA PHE A 176 -5.56 -12.14 -8.93
C PHE A 176 -7.05 -12.51 -8.87
N PHE A 177 -7.92 -11.51 -8.71
CA PHE A 177 -9.30 -11.76 -8.35
C PHE A 177 -10.27 -10.69 -8.88
N THR A 178 -11.54 -10.98 -8.85
CA THR A 178 -12.58 -9.96 -9.06
C THR A 178 -13.43 -9.81 -7.82
N TYR A 179 -13.82 -8.57 -7.52
CA TYR A 179 -14.55 -8.21 -6.31
C TYR A 179 -15.59 -7.11 -6.58
N ASN A 180 -16.78 -7.26 -5.98
CA ASN A 180 -17.80 -6.22 -6.01
C ASN A 180 -17.49 -5.17 -4.92
N THR A 181 -17.08 -3.97 -5.34
CA THR A 181 -16.70 -2.88 -4.44
C THR A 181 -17.88 -2.09 -3.87
N ASP A 182 -19.12 -2.34 -4.31
CA ASP A 182 -20.33 -1.67 -3.79
C ASP A 182 -20.81 -2.22 -2.43
N PHE A 183 -19.94 -3.00 -1.78
CA PHE A 183 -20.17 -3.65 -0.49
C PHE A 183 -20.55 -2.65 0.64
N ASN A 184 -20.09 -1.42 0.56
CA ASN A 184 -20.22 -0.38 1.60
C ASN A 184 -21.59 0.31 1.67
N ASN A 185 -22.59 -0.11 0.89
CA ASN A 185 -23.94 0.50 0.89
C ASN A 185 -24.80 0.17 2.12
N GLY A 186 -24.18 -0.21 3.24
CA GLY A 186 -24.86 -0.49 4.51
C GLY A 186 -25.64 -1.81 4.56
N LEU A 187 -25.52 -2.64 3.51
CA LEU A 187 -26.19 -3.94 3.41
C LEU A 187 -25.34 -5.12 3.90
N GLY A 188 -24.11 -4.85 4.35
CA GLY A 188 -23.19 -5.88 4.82
C GLY A 188 -22.88 -6.92 3.72
N ASN A 189 -22.73 -8.18 4.10
CA ASN A 189 -22.37 -9.27 3.18
C ASN A 189 -23.46 -9.66 2.16
N LEU A 190 -24.58 -8.94 2.09
CA LEU A 190 -25.69 -9.24 1.18
C LEU A 190 -25.32 -9.15 -0.30
N ASN A 191 -24.25 -8.39 -0.63
CA ASN A 191 -23.80 -8.15 -2.00
C ASN A 191 -22.39 -8.71 -2.26
N TRP A 192 -21.86 -9.55 -1.38
CA TRP A 192 -20.53 -10.11 -1.60
C TRP A 192 -20.53 -10.97 -2.86
N ASN A 193 -19.74 -10.58 -3.82
CA ASN A 193 -19.48 -11.29 -5.07
C ASN A 193 -17.98 -11.19 -5.35
N GLU A 194 -17.26 -12.33 -5.31
CA GLU A 194 -15.81 -12.39 -5.46
C GLU A 194 -15.40 -13.72 -6.08
N ILE A 195 -14.41 -13.69 -6.95
CA ILE A 195 -13.84 -14.86 -7.64
C ILE A 195 -12.33 -14.74 -7.60
N ASP A 196 -11.66 -15.72 -6.97
CA ASP A 196 -10.27 -15.59 -6.59
C ASP A 196 -9.36 -16.64 -7.24
N ILE A 197 -8.14 -16.21 -7.51
CA ILE A 197 -6.93 -17.01 -7.66
C ILE A 197 -5.94 -16.52 -6.62
N GLU A 198 -5.54 -17.37 -5.68
CA GLU A 198 -4.68 -17.00 -4.56
C GLU A 198 -3.52 -17.99 -4.42
N MET A 199 -2.32 -17.46 -4.25
CA MET A 199 -1.14 -18.21 -3.86
C MET A 199 -0.70 -17.78 -2.47
N THR A 200 -0.72 -18.73 -1.52
CA THR A 200 -0.21 -18.51 -0.16
C THR A 200 1.27 -18.82 -0.12
N GLY A 201 2.09 -17.90 0.34
CA GLY A 201 3.54 -18.00 0.29
C GLY A 201 4.16 -19.17 1.07
N ASN A 202 3.37 -19.86 1.90
CA ASN A 202 3.79 -21.05 2.64
C ASN A 202 3.58 -22.38 1.88
N LYS A 203 3.22 -22.33 0.60
CA LYS A 203 2.91 -23.52 -0.19
C LYS A 203 3.55 -23.49 -1.58
N ASP A 204 4.60 -24.25 -1.74
CA ASP A 204 5.45 -24.29 -2.95
C ASP A 204 4.80 -25.00 -4.15
N ASN A 205 3.66 -25.62 -4.02
CA ASN A 205 3.11 -26.51 -5.02
C ASN A 205 1.59 -26.54 -5.08
N SER A 206 0.92 -25.43 -4.74
CA SER A 206 -0.54 -25.36 -4.86
C SER A 206 -1.04 -23.95 -5.15
N VAL A 207 -2.19 -23.90 -5.82
CA VAL A 207 -2.95 -22.68 -6.10
C VAL A 207 -4.35 -22.85 -5.54
N GLN A 208 -4.88 -21.82 -4.89
CA GLN A 208 -6.21 -21.81 -4.31
C GLN A 208 -7.17 -21.03 -5.20
N PHE A 209 -8.36 -21.61 -5.44
CA PHE A 209 -9.46 -21.00 -6.15
C PHE A 209 -10.65 -20.87 -5.21
N THR A 210 -11.18 -19.66 -5.06
CA THR A 210 -12.28 -19.40 -4.14
C THR A 210 -13.37 -18.60 -4.84
N THR A 211 -14.61 -18.82 -4.44
CA THR A 211 -15.73 -17.91 -4.70
C THR A 211 -16.37 -17.52 -3.38
N HIS A 212 -16.63 -16.21 -3.21
CA HIS A 212 -17.38 -15.70 -2.08
C HIS A 212 -18.75 -15.22 -2.53
N HIS A 213 -19.78 -15.70 -1.84
CA HIS A 213 -21.16 -15.57 -2.22
C HIS A 213 -21.93 -14.63 -1.30
N PRO A 214 -22.98 -13.93 -1.80
CA PRO A 214 -23.84 -13.10 -0.98
C PRO A 214 -24.54 -13.93 0.10
N GLY A 215 -24.68 -13.36 1.30
CA GLY A 215 -25.35 -14.05 2.40
C GLY A 215 -25.34 -13.27 3.70
N THR A 216 -26.19 -13.69 4.66
CA THR A 216 -26.27 -13.13 6.02
C THR A 216 -26.47 -14.24 7.04
N PRO A 217 -25.91 -14.05 8.25
CA PRO A 217 -24.87 -13.14 8.71
C PRO A 217 -23.47 -13.59 8.26
N ASN A 218 -23.36 -14.80 7.70
CA ASN A 218 -22.12 -15.42 7.27
C ASN A 218 -22.25 -15.71 5.78
N SER A 219 -21.61 -14.90 4.95
CA SER A 219 -21.37 -15.27 3.56
C SER A 219 -20.63 -16.62 3.56
N TRP A 220 -20.96 -17.46 2.59
CA TRP A 220 -20.30 -18.74 2.41
C TRP A 220 -19.34 -18.65 1.23
N SER A 221 -18.29 -19.45 1.27
CA SER A 221 -17.31 -19.55 0.21
C SER A 221 -17.17 -21.00 -0.24
N ILE A 222 -16.84 -21.18 -1.51
CA ILE A 222 -16.46 -22.48 -2.06
C ILE A 222 -15.00 -22.37 -2.46
N THR A 223 -14.15 -23.17 -1.83
CA THR A 223 -12.71 -23.17 -2.06
C THR A 223 -12.23 -24.51 -2.55
N GLU A 224 -11.36 -24.51 -3.55
CA GLU A 224 -10.59 -25.66 -4.01
C GLU A 224 -9.11 -25.32 -4.02
N ILE A 225 -8.28 -26.23 -3.52
CA ILE A 225 -6.81 -26.12 -3.56
C ILE A 225 -6.34 -27.17 -4.57
N VAL A 226 -5.69 -26.70 -5.63
CA VAL A 226 -5.16 -27.56 -6.69
C VAL A 226 -3.65 -27.68 -6.55
N ASP A 227 -3.17 -28.93 -6.42
CA ASP A 227 -1.75 -29.23 -6.44
C ASP A 227 -1.20 -29.05 -7.85
N VAL A 228 -0.04 -28.40 -7.95
CA VAL A 228 0.71 -28.15 -9.20
C VAL A 228 2.09 -28.79 -9.12
N ASP A 229 2.71 -29.04 -10.28
CA ASP A 229 4.04 -29.67 -10.41
C ASP A 229 5.18 -28.64 -10.56
N PHE A 230 4.88 -27.37 -10.28
CA PHE A 230 5.82 -26.25 -10.27
C PHE A 230 5.72 -25.46 -8.95
N ASN A 231 6.70 -24.57 -8.70
CA ASN A 231 6.66 -23.65 -7.57
C ASN A 231 6.16 -22.27 -8.05
N PRO A 232 4.95 -21.80 -7.64
CA PRO A 232 4.38 -20.53 -8.09
C PRO A 232 5.17 -19.29 -7.61
N HIS A 233 6.12 -19.48 -6.67
CA HIS A 233 7.00 -18.43 -6.18
C HIS A 233 8.30 -18.30 -6.97
N GLN A 234 8.65 -19.32 -7.78
CA GLN A 234 9.91 -19.37 -8.54
C GLN A 234 9.70 -19.15 -10.04
N GLU A 235 8.55 -19.55 -10.57
CA GLU A 235 8.27 -19.53 -12.00
C GLU A 235 7.02 -18.73 -12.34
N PHE A 236 7.01 -18.12 -13.52
CA PHE A 236 5.82 -17.44 -14.06
C PHE A 236 4.92 -18.45 -14.74
N HIS A 237 3.63 -18.41 -14.40
CA HIS A 237 2.59 -19.19 -15.05
C HIS A 237 1.42 -18.32 -15.45
N ASP A 238 0.67 -18.74 -16.48
CA ASP A 238 -0.55 -18.09 -16.91
C ASP A 238 -1.71 -18.58 -16.05
N TYR A 239 -2.41 -17.68 -15.40
CA TYR A 239 -3.59 -17.95 -14.59
C TYR A 239 -4.80 -17.25 -15.19
N ALA A 240 -5.92 -17.96 -15.28
CA ALA A 240 -7.14 -17.36 -15.79
C ALA A 240 -8.39 -17.95 -15.12
N PHE A 241 -9.47 -17.18 -15.15
CA PHE A 241 -10.79 -17.73 -14.92
C PHE A 241 -11.81 -17.19 -15.95
N GLU A 242 -12.74 -18.04 -16.32
CA GLU A 242 -13.92 -17.71 -17.12
C GLU A 242 -15.13 -17.67 -16.21
N TRP A 243 -15.81 -16.54 -16.20
CA TRP A 243 -17.03 -16.34 -15.43
C TRP A 243 -18.21 -16.07 -16.37
N THR A 244 -19.22 -16.92 -16.28
CA THR A 244 -20.43 -16.86 -17.09
C THR A 244 -21.68 -17.03 -16.21
N PRO A 245 -22.90 -16.82 -16.71
CA PRO A 245 -24.11 -17.10 -15.93
C PRO A 245 -24.27 -18.55 -15.49
N ASN A 246 -23.55 -19.51 -16.09
CA ASN A 246 -23.76 -20.95 -15.89
C ASN A 246 -22.57 -21.66 -15.26
N TYR A 247 -21.37 -21.09 -15.33
CA TYR A 247 -20.16 -21.70 -14.80
C TYR A 247 -19.09 -20.66 -14.50
N ILE A 248 -18.19 -21.04 -13.60
CA ILE A 248 -16.86 -20.45 -13.44
C ILE A 248 -15.86 -21.57 -13.66
N LYS A 249 -14.84 -21.33 -14.49
CA LYS A 249 -13.75 -22.27 -14.78
C LYS A 249 -12.42 -21.58 -14.53
N TRP A 250 -11.50 -22.29 -13.90
CA TRP A 250 -10.14 -21.80 -13.69
C TRP A 250 -9.14 -22.58 -14.53
N PHE A 251 -8.13 -21.87 -14.99
CA PHE A 251 -7.10 -22.39 -15.87
C PHE A 251 -5.72 -22.03 -15.34
N ILE A 252 -4.78 -22.96 -15.50
CA ILE A 252 -3.32 -22.72 -15.34
C ILE A 252 -2.70 -23.14 -16.67
N ASP A 253 -1.86 -22.26 -17.26
CA ASP A 253 -1.21 -22.47 -18.56
C ASP A 253 -2.20 -22.93 -19.65
N ASN A 254 -3.37 -22.32 -19.67
CA ASN A 254 -4.48 -22.63 -20.57
C ASN A 254 -5.10 -24.04 -20.39
N VAL A 255 -4.76 -24.77 -19.33
CA VAL A 255 -5.39 -26.04 -18.97
C VAL A 255 -6.46 -25.80 -17.90
N GLU A 256 -7.70 -26.24 -18.16
CA GLU A 256 -8.76 -26.20 -17.15
C GLU A 256 -8.39 -27.11 -15.96
N VAL A 257 -8.31 -26.52 -14.75
CA VAL A 257 -7.90 -27.22 -13.53
C VAL A 257 -9.03 -27.36 -12.51
N TYR A 258 -10.00 -26.45 -12.54
CA TYR A 258 -11.16 -26.50 -11.65
C TYR A 258 -12.38 -25.83 -12.29
N GLN A 259 -13.59 -26.24 -11.88
CA GLN A 259 -14.82 -25.58 -12.29
C GLN A 259 -15.90 -25.63 -11.21
N GLN A 260 -16.72 -24.59 -11.19
CA GLN A 260 -18.02 -24.55 -10.51
C GLN A 260 -19.12 -24.32 -11.53
N VAL A 261 -20.30 -24.94 -11.32
CA VAL A 261 -21.41 -24.85 -12.24
C VAL A 261 -22.72 -24.53 -11.51
N SER A 262 -23.72 -24.03 -12.25
CA SER A 262 -25.08 -23.82 -11.73
C SER A 262 -25.59 -25.08 -10.97
N PRO A 263 -26.21 -24.92 -9.77
CA PRO A 263 -26.69 -23.67 -9.19
C PRO A 263 -25.65 -22.92 -8.29
N SER A 264 -24.45 -23.43 -8.12
CA SER A 264 -23.48 -22.86 -7.19
C SER A 264 -22.88 -21.52 -7.62
N VAL A 265 -23.11 -21.07 -8.84
CA VAL A 265 -22.62 -19.79 -9.38
C VAL A 265 -23.71 -18.78 -9.70
N ASP A 266 -25.01 -19.15 -9.51
CA ASP A 266 -26.15 -18.36 -9.98
C ASP A 266 -26.29 -16.99 -9.27
N ASP A 267 -25.78 -16.87 -8.07
CA ASP A 267 -25.79 -15.65 -7.25
C ASP A 267 -24.54 -14.75 -7.43
N LEU A 268 -23.53 -15.23 -8.16
CA LEU A 268 -22.39 -14.44 -8.60
C LEU A 268 -22.73 -13.70 -9.89
N ASN A 269 -23.52 -12.64 -9.75
CA ASN A 269 -24.12 -11.95 -10.89
C ASN A 269 -24.04 -10.41 -10.80
N LEU A 270 -23.30 -9.87 -9.85
CA LEU A 270 -23.05 -8.45 -9.72
C LEU A 270 -21.74 -8.09 -10.42
N SER A 271 -21.67 -6.89 -11.01
CA SER A 271 -20.43 -6.41 -11.62
C SER A 271 -19.31 -6.30 -10.59
N GLN A 272 -18.11 -6.69 -10.97
CA GLN A 272 -16.91 -6.78 -10.13
C GLN A 272 -15.76 -6.03 -10.78
N LYS A 273 -14.88 -5.45 -9.97
CA LYS A 273 -13.59 -4.91 -10.44
C LYS A 273 -12.57 -6.04 -10.45
N LEU A 274 -11.72 -6.05 -11.46
CA LEU A 274 -10.51 -6.87 -11.43
C LEU A 274 -9.51 -6.23 -10.48
N MET A 275 -8.89 -7.04 -9.61
CA MET A 275 -7.98 -6.60 -8.55
C MET A 275 -6.77 -7.53 -8.48
N MET A 276 -5.66 -6.97 -8.05
CA MET A 276 -4.43 -7.68 -7.71
C MET A 276 -3.88 -7.12 -6.42
N ASN A 277 -3.33 -7.98 -5.57
CA ASN A 277 -2.70 -7.52 -4.33
C ASN A 277 -1.59 -8.48 -3.85
N LEU A 278 -0.74 -7.93 -2.98
CA LEU A 278 0.20 -8.65 -2.15
C LEU A 278 0.05 -8.15 -0.71
N TRP A 279 -0.27 -9.05 0.22
CA TRP A 279 -0.57 -8.71 1.61
C TRP A 279 -0.20 -9.83 2.57
N ALA A 280 -0.17 -9.53 3.88
CA ALA A 280 0.04 -10.54 4.92
C ALA A 280 -1.27 -10.82 5.67
N ALA A 281 -1.71 -12.08 5.63
CA ALA A 281 -2.97 -12.50 6.23
C ALA A 281 -2.85 -12.77 7.73
N ASN A 282 -3.83 -12.31 8.52
CA ASN A 282 -3.95 -12.70 9.92
C ASN A 282 -4.70 -14.04 10.04
N ALA A 283 -4.18 -15.09 9.41
CA ALA A 283 -4.81 -16.42 9.34
C ALA A 283 -3.76 -17.55 9.33
N PRO A 284 -3.05 -17.81 10.46
CA PRO A 284 -1.93 -18.75 10.50
C PRO A 284 -2.27 -20.18 10.06
N SER A 285 -3.51 -20.62 10.22
CA SER A 285 -3.97 -21.95 9.77
C SER A 285 -4.07 -22.08 8.25
N TRP A 286 -4.10 -20.94 7.53
CA TRP A 286 -4.19 -20.86 6.09
C TRP A 286 -2.84 -20.55 5.45
N THR A 287 -2.20 -19.46 5.89
CA THR A 287 -1.02 -18.87 5.25
C THR A 287 0.29 -19.14 5.99
N GLY A 288 0.27 -19.82 7.15
CA GLY A 288 1.43 -19.86 8.05
C GLY A 288 1.50 -18.63 8.95
N ASN A 289 2.54 -18.60 9.79
CA ASN A 289 2.73 -17.50 10.72
C ASN A 289 3.50 -16.37 10.03
N TRP A 290 2.90 -15.19 10.02
CA TRP A 290 3.57 -13.99 9.56
C TRP A 290 4.83 -13.68 10.37
N ASP A 291 5.95 -13.40 9.70
CA ASP A 291 7.21 -12.95 10.31
C ASP A 291 7.67 -11.65 9.66
N TYR A 292 7.74 -10.58 10.44
CA TYR A 292 8.23 -9.27 10.00
C TYR A 292 9.69 -9.28 9.51
N GLN A 293 10.47 -10.29 9.88
CA GLN A 293 11.86 -10.40 9.47
C GLN A 293 12.02 -11.02 8.07
N ASP A 294 10.93 -11.53 7.50
CA ASP A 294 10.91 -12.16 6.18
C ASP A 294 10.55 -11.20 5.03
N VAL A 295 10.58 -9.91 5.27
CA VAL A 295 10.35 -8.87 4.24
C VAL A 295 11.64 -8.08 3.96
N PRO A 296 11.80 -7.43 2.78
CA PRO A 296 10.77 -7.26 1.73
C PRO A 296 10.54 -8.51 0.89
N LYS A 297 9.31 -8.68 0.38
CA LYS A 297 8.91 -9.73 -0.57
C LYS A 297 8.14 -9.13 -1.73
N PHE A 298 8.12 -9.86 -2.85
CA PHE A 298 7.63 -9.35 -4.12
C PHE A 298 6.71 -10.34 -4.82
N SER A 299 5.65 -9.84 -5.42
CA SER A 299 4.91 -10.55 -6.47
C SER A 299 5.03 -9.79 -7.78
N TYR A 300 5.02 -10.53 -8.88
CA TYR A 300 5.27 -10.01 -10.21
C TYR A 300 4.12 -10.37 -11.13
N TYR A 301 3.66 -9.41 -11.94
CA TYR A 301 2.63 -9.62 -12.96
C TYR A 301 3.18 -9.13 -14.30
N ASP A 302 3.25 -10.02 -15.29
CA ASP A 302 3.79 -9.77 -16.64
C ASP A 302 2.75 -9.09 -17.52
N TYR A 303 1.50 -9.54 -17.43
CA TYR A 303 0.37 -8.92 -18.11
C TYR A 303 -0.93 -9.15 -17.37
N ALA A 304 -1.96 -8.36 -17.73
CA ALA A 304 -3.35 -8.63 -17.40
C ALA A 304 -4.24 -8.44 -18.65
N LYS A 305 -5.26 -9.32 -18.81
CA LYS A 305 -6.20 -9.26 -19.94
C LYS A 305 -7.63 -9.43 -19.46
N TYR A 306 -8.52 -8.74 -20.13
CA TYR A 306 -9.95 -8.94 -19.99
C TYR A 306 -10.59 -9.22 -21.33
N TYR A 307 -11.39 -10.29 -21.37
CA TYR A 307 -12.23 -10.68 -22.50
C TYR A 307 -13.69 -10.62 -22.07
N SER A 308 -14.53 -9.92 -22.82
CA SER A 308 -15.97 -9.89 -22.57
C SER A 308 -16.63 -11.21 -22.97
N TYR A 309 -17.64 -11.64 -22.21
CA TYR A 309 -18.43 -12.83 -22.53
C TYR A 309 -19.46 -12.51 -23.64
N ASN A 310 -19.25 -13.09 -24.82
CA ASN A 310 -20.06 -12.92 -26.05
C ASN A 310 -20.44 -14.27 -26.61
N PRO A 311 -21.41 -15.00 -26.03
CA PRO A 311 -21.70 -16.39 -26.38
C PRO A 311 -22.11 -16.54 -27.87
N GLY A 312 -21.36 -17.43 -28.57
CA GLY A 312 -21.52 -17.69 -29.99
C GLY A 312 -21.03 -16.60 -30.94
N LEU A 313 -20.38 -15.55 -30.43
CA LEU A 313 -19.86 -14.41 -31.20
C LEU A 313 -18.41 -14.03 -30.84
N GLY A 314 -17.81 -14.75 -29.91
CA GLY A 314 -16.43 -14.57 -29.52
C GLY A 314 -15.45 -15.34 -30.42
N ASP A 315 -14.17 -15.34 -30.04
CA ASP A 315 -13.08 -15.96 -30.80
C ASP A 315 -12.00 -16.57 -29.87
N TYR A 316 -12.27 -16.64 -28.56
CA TYR A 316 -11.32 -17.15 -27.56
C TYR A 316 -12.05 -17.89 -26.42
N GLY A 317 -11.29 -18.69 -25.67
CA GLY A 317 -11.76 -19.40 -24.48
C GLY A 317 -12.72 -20.57 -24.76
N THR A 318 -13.48 -20.97 -23.73
CA THR A 318 -14.43 -22.07 -23.86
C THR A 318 -15.53 -21.75 -24.91
N ASN A 319 -15.69 -22.62 -25.90
CA ASN A 319 -16.61 -22.52 -27.02
C ASN A 319 -16.41 -21.27 -27.92
N ASP A 320 -15.28 -20.61 -27.88
CA ASP A 320 -15.03 -19.34 -28.54
C ASP A 320 -16.05 -18.25 -28.11
N ASP A 321 -16.45 -18.25 -26.84
CA ASP A 321 -17.48 -17.37 -26.31
C ASP A 321 -16.93 -16.02 -25.77
N PHE A 322 -15.62 -15.77 -25.89
CA PHE A 322 -14.97 -14.58 -25.30
C PHE A 322 -14.27 -13.74 -26.35
N THR A 323 -14.28 -12.41 -26.17
CA THR A 323 -13.65 -11.44 -27.09
C THR A 323 -12.76 -10.48 -26.31
N LEU A 324 -11.48 -10.38 -26.68
CA LEU A 324 -10.49 -9.49 -26.04
C LEU A 324 -10.97 -8.03 -26.08
N GLN A 325 -10.99 -7.38 -24.95
CA GLN A 325 -11.32 -5.96 -24.79
C GLN A 325 -10.09 -5.11 -24.54
N TRP A 326 -9.22 -5.58 -23.68
CA TRP A 326 -7.94 -4.92 -23.40
C TRP A 326 -6.91 -5.93 -22.88
N GLU A 327 -5.66 -5.57 -23.10
CA GLU A 327 -4.46 -6.17 -22.56
C GLU A 327 -3.56 -5.06 -22.02
N ASP A 328 -2.95 -5.25 -20.85
CA ASP A 328 -1.95 -4.38 -20.28
C ASP A 328 -0.71 -5.23 -20.00
N ASP A 329 0.40 -4.86 -20.60
CA ASP A 329 1.72 -5.49 -20.50
C ASP A 329 2.61 -4.86 -19.41
N PHE A 330 2.05 -3.95 -18.62
CA PHE A 330 2.70 -3.28 -17.51
C PHE A 330 4.02 -2.56 -17.83
N GLU A 331 4.23 -2.16 -19.07
CA GLU A 331 5.38 -1.30 -19.43
C GLU A 331 5.39 0.04 -18.67
N SER A 332 4.20 0.48 -18.23
CA SER A 332 4.03 1.66 -17.40
C SER A 332 2.63 1.70 -16.76
N TYR A 333 2.46 2.53 -15.73
CA TYR A 333 1.13 2.73 -15.12
C TYR A 333 0.08 3.22 -16.12
N ASN A 334 -0.93 2.40 -16.35
CA ASN A 334 -2.04 2.72 -17.25
C ASN A 334 -3.23 3.28 -16.46
N VAL A 335 -3.25 4.59 -16.27
CA VAL A 335 -4.32 5.32 -15.55
C VAL A 335 -5.72 5.13 -16.15
N ASN A 336 -5.84 4.69 -17.41
CA ASN A 336 -7.16 4.43 -18.02
C ASN A 336 -7.76 3.10 -17.56
N ILE A 337 -6.92 2.15 -17.14
CA ILE A 337 -7.36 0.83 -16.67
C ILE A 337 -7.32 0.75 -15.14
N TRP A 338 -6.25 1.24 -14.50
CA TRP A 338 -5.94 0.97 -13.10
C TRP A 338 -6.07 2.17 -12.17
N ASN A 339 -6.39 1.85 -10.92
CA ASN A 339 -6.32 2.72 -9.77
C ASN A 339 -5.57 1.98 -8.65
N ASN A 340 -4.59 2.65 -8.05
CA ASN A 340 -3.83 2.11 -6.92
C ASN A 340 -4.69 2.13 -5.66
N GLU A 341 -4.62 1.06 -4.86
CA GLU A 341 -5.21 1.05 -3.53
C GLU A 341 -4.25 1.67 -2.52
N SER A 342 -4.79 2.45 -1.59
CA SER A 342 -4.04 3.04 -0.49
C SER A 342 -4.93 3.23 0.72
N GLY A 343 -4.37 3.02 1.94
CA GLY A 343 -5.08 3.23 3.19
C GLY A 343 -5.99 2.09 3.63
N ASP A 344 -6.36 1.17 2.75
CA ASP A 344 -7.18 0.02 3.12
C ASP A 344 -6.32 -1.01 3.88
N GLN A 345 -6.81 -1.48 5.03
CA GLN A 345 -6.17 -2.53 5.81
C GLN A 345 -6.70 -3.90 5.39
N LEU A 346 -5.79 -4.83 5.08
CA LEU A 346 -6.09 -6.23 4.87
C LEU A 346 -5.13 -7.11 5.67
N GLY A 347 -5.67 -7.92 6.60
CA GLY A 347 -4.85 -8.74 7.48
C GLY A 347 -3.97 -7.93 8.43
N HIS A 348 -2.64 -8.13 8.33
CA HIS A 348 -1.62 -7.41 9.10
C HIS A 348 -1.18 -6.08 8.48
N CYS A 349 -1.43 -5.87 7.18
CA CYS A 349 -0.85 -4.79 6.41
C CYS A 349 -1.89 -3.79 5.92
N GLY A 350 -1.47 -2.55 5.75
CA GLY A 350 -2.16 -1.60 4.89
C GLY A 350 -1.63 -1.65 3.47
N PHE A 351 -2.28 -0.95 2.56
CA PHE A 351 -1.81 -0.77 1.19
C PHE A 351 -1.21 0.62 0.98
N ASP A 352 -0.08 0.68 0.28
CA ASP A 352 0.58 1.92 -0.08
C ASP A 352 0.99 1.90 -1.55
N GLN A 353 0.64 2.97 -2.28
CA GLN A 353 0.97 3.10 -3.69
C GLN A 353 2.48 3.10 -3.97
N SER A 354 3.34 3.46 -2.99
CA SER A 354 4.79 3.40 -3.13
C SER A 354 5.33 1.98 -3.28
N ASN A 355 4.52 0.98 -2.90
CA ASN A 355 4.83 -0.44 -3.05
C ASN A 355 4.43 -1.01 -4.43
N ILE A 356 3.95 -0.16 -5.34
CA ILE A 356 3.51 -0.51 -6.69
C ILE A 356 4.51 0.09 -7.68
N ASN A 357 5.20 -0.76 -8.40
CA ASN A 357 6.23 -0.35 -9.34
C ASN A 357 6.00 -1.01 -10.70
N TYR A 358 6.32 -0.29 -11.76
CA TYR A 358 6.26 -0.78 -13.14
C TYR A 358 7.67 -0.77 -13.68
N TYR A 359 8.18 -1.95 -14.00
CA TYR A 359 9.57 -2.10 -14.39
C TYR A 359 9.77 -3.29 -15.33
N HIS A 360 10.43 -3.08 -16.46
CA HIS A 360 10.69 -4.09 -17.49
C HIS A 360 9.45 -4.86 -17.98
N GLY A 361 8.32 -4.17 -18.17
CA GLY A 361 7.09 -4.84 -18.57
C GLY A 361 6.48 -5.69 -17.47
N HIS A 362 6.77 -5.38 -16.21
CA HIS A 362 6.16 -6.06 -15.07
C HIS A 362 5.58 -5.05 -14.09
N LEU A 363 4.40 -5.37 -13.56
CA LEU A 363 3.92 -4.79 -12.33
C LEU A 363 4.57 -5.55 -11.17
N ILE A 364 5.32 -4.84 -10.34
CA ILE A 364 5.99 -5.38 -9.15
C ILE A 364 5.27 -4.84 -7.92
N MET A 365 4.70 -5.72 -7.13
CA MET A 365 4.11 -5.41 -5.84
C MET A 365 5.06 -5.80 -4.72
N THR A 366 5.28 -4.89 -3.78
CA THR A 366 6.18 -5.07 -2.64
C THR A 366 5.36 -5.23 -1.36
N LEU A 367 5.75 -6.20 -0.53
CA LEU A 367 5.34 -6.32 0.86
C LEU A 367 6.57 -6.04 1.71
N ARG A 368 6.50 -5.03 2.60
CA ARG A 368 7.65 -4.59 3.39
C ARG A 368 7.25 -4.20 4.82
N ASP A 369 8.23 -4.12 5.71
CA ASP A 369 8.07 -3.43 6.99
C ASP A 369 7.84 -1.94 6.70
N ILE A 370 6.97 -1.32 7.47
CA ILE A 370 6.68 0.10 7.31
C ILE A 370 7.88 0.99 7.64
N SER A 371 8.72 0.56 8.58
CA SER A 371 9.94 1.26 8.95
C SER A 371 11.04 1.18 7.88
N ASP A 372 10.95 0.18 6.99
CA ASP A 372 11.75 0.12 5.79
C ASP A 372 11.20 1.12 4.77
N ALA A 373 11.57 2.39 4.91
CA ALA A 373 11.57 3.23 3.72
C ALA A 373 12.22 2.38 2.61
N ILE A 374 11.72 2.44 1.37
CA ILE A 374 12.46 1.90 0.21
C ILE A 374 13.71 2.77 0.12
N ASN A 375 14.59 2.60 1.07
CA ASN A 375 15.92 3.16 1.13
C ASN A 375 16.78 2.17 0.35
N CYS A 376 16.62 2.21 -0.95
CA CYS A 376 17.66 1.70 -1.82
C CYS A 376 18.89 2.58 -1.58
N ASN A 377 19.54 2.41 -0.43
CA ASN A 377 20.84 3.00 -0.10
C ASN A 377 21.94 2.35 -0.94
N SER A 378 21.56 1.66 -2.01
CA SER A 378 22.49 1.08 -2.93
C SER A 378 23.28 2.19 -3.62
N ILE A 379 24.57 2.10 -3.53
CA ILE A 379 25.47 2.78 -4.48
C ILE A 379 24.96 2.37 -5.87
N ASN A 380 24.68 3.33 -6.72
CA ASN A 380 24.24 3.04 -8.08
C ASN A 380 25.23 2.06 -8.73
N GLY A 381 24.75 0.92 -9.20
CA GLY A 381 25.57 -0.17 -9.70
C GLY A 381 25.99 -1.25 -8.69
N ASP A 382 25.69 -1.09 -7.39
CA ASP A 382 25.87 -2.14 -6.38
C ASP A 382 24.69 -3.12 -6.45
N VAL A 383 24.74 -3.99 -7.44
CA VAL A 383 23.68 -4.98 -7.73
C VAL A 383 23.62 -6.07 -6.67
N THR A 384 24.74 -6.34 -6.00
CA THR A 384 24.83 -7.34 -4.92
C THR A 384 24.36 -6.81 -3.56
N ASN A 385 24.14 -5.49 -3.45
CA ASN A 385 23.76 -4.77 -2.23
C ASN A 385 24.73 -5.05 -1.05
N ASP A 386 26.00 -5.26 -1.36
CA ASP A 386 27.06 -5.49 -0.35
C ASP A 386 27.84 -4.22 0.02
N SER A 387 27.43 -3.07 -0.48
CA SER A 387 28.05 -1.76 -0.34
C SER A 387 29.44 -1.65 -0.97
N VAL A 388 29.80 -2.54 -1.88
CA VAL A 388 31.10 -2.55 -2.57
C VAL A 388 30.93 -2.70 -4.06
N LEU A 389 31.05 -1.62 -4.80
CA LEU A 389 31.01 -1.66 -6.26
C LEU A 389 32.24 -2.39 -6.84
N ASN A 390 32.02 -3.57 -7.44
CA ASN A 390 33.09 -4.41 -7.97
C ASN A 390 32.58 -5.37 -9.08
N VAL A 391 33.46 -6.31 -9.50
CA VAL A 391 33.15 -7.24 -10.60
C VAL A 391 32.00 -8.22 -10.26
N THR A 392 31.67 -8.44 -9.00
CA THR A 392 30.56 -9.32 -8.63
C THR A 392 29.21 -8.73 -9.02
N ASP A 393 29.09 -7.40 -8.99
CA ASP A 393 27.89 -6.68 -9.45
C ASP A 393 27.67 -6.89 -10.96
N ILE A 394 28.77 -6.82 -11.75
CA ILE A 394 28.69 -7.09 -13.19
C ILE A 394 28.25 -8.52 -13.46
N VAL A 395 28.80 -9.49 -12.71
CA VAL A 395 28.44 -10.91 -12.87
C VAL A 395 26.98 -11.15 -12.53
N LEU A 396 26.50 -10.55 -11.45
CA LEU A 396 25.08 -10.65 -11.07
C LEU A 396 24.20 -9.99 -12.13
N LEU A 397 24.50 -8.76 -12.56
CA LEU A 397 23.76 -8.05 -13.61
C LEU A 397 23.70 -8.88 -14.92
N ILE A 398 24.81 -9.54 -15.33
CA ILE A 398 24.80 -10.42 -16.49
C ILE A 398 23.84 -11.59 -16.30
N ASN A 399 23.84 -12.22 -15.12
CA ASN A 399 22.95 -13.33 -14.83
C ASN A 399 21.48 -12.88 -14.86
N ILE A 400 21.16 -11.72 -14.31
CA ILE A 400 19.81 -11.14 -14.36
C ILE A 400 19.34 -10.99 -15.81
N ILE A 401 20.18 -10.39 -16.68
CA ILE A 401 19.83 -10.13 -18.07
C ILE A 401 19.70 -11.44 -18.88
N LEU A 402 20.48 -12.49 -18.53
CA LEU A 402 20.49 -13.75 -19.27
C LEU A 402 19.44 -14.75 -18.80
N ASP A 403 19.13 -14.78 -17.52
CA ASP A 403 18.31 -15.81 -16.89
C ASP A 403 16.92 -15.30 -16.50
N GLU A 404 16.61 -14.02 -16.77
CA GLU A 404 15.37 -13.36 -16.31
C GLU A 404 15.12 -13.61 -14.81
N SER A 405 16.20 -13.76 -14.02
CA SER A 405 16.10 -13.95 -12.57
C SER A 405 15.70 -12.62 -11.95
N TYR A 406 14.50 -12.58 -11.36
CA TYR A 406 13.93 -11.37 -10.78
C TYR A 406 14.57 -11.10 -9.43
N LEU A 407 15.07 -9.88 -9.29
CA LEU A 407 15.63 -9.34 -8.07
C LEU A 407 14.62 -8.48 -7.34
N GLY A 408 14.94 -8.13 -6.11
CA GLY A 408 14.23 -7.10 -5.39
C GLY A 408 14.31 -5.74 -6.10
N ILE A 409 13.42 -4.83 -5.73
CA ILE A 409 13.32 -3.52 -6.39
C ILE A 409 14.59 -2.70 -6.27
N CYS A 410 15.33 -2.85 -5.17
CA CYS A 410 16.60 -2.15 -4.98
C CYS A 410 17.70 -2.66 -5.90
N GLU A 411 17.77 -3.98 -6.08
CA GLU A 411 18.71 -4.58 -7.02
C GLU A 411 18.37 -4.21 -8.47
N LEU A 412 17.08 -4.15 -8.83
CA LEU A 412 16.64 -3.71 -10.14
C LEU A 412 17.02 -2.24 -10.38
N ILE A 413 16.75 -1.35 -9.40
CA ILE A 413 17.12 0.06 -9.48
C ILE A 413 18.64 0.22 -9.57
N ALA A 414 19.41 -0.57 -8.80
CA ALA A 414 20.87 -0.55 -8.86
C ALA A 414 21.42 -1.03 -10.20
N SER A 415 20.67 -1.89 -10.89
CA SER A 415 21.04 -2.50 -12.17
C SER A 415 20.77 -1.61 -13.39
N ASP A 416 19.74 -0.77 -13.35
CA ASP A 416 19.40 0.20 -14.40
C ASP A 416 20.31 1.44 -14.27
N TYR A 417 21.54 1.30 -14.73
CA TYR A 417 22.55 2.33 -14.51
C TYR A 417 22.32 3.61 -15.30
N ASP A 418 21.71 3.51 -16.46
CA ASP A 418 21.39 4.67 -17.32
C ASP A 418 19.97 5.24 -17.07
N PHE A 419 19.24 4.68 -16.11
CA PHE A 419 17.88 5.08 -15.70
C PHE A 419 16.84 5.09 -16.84
N ASN A 420 17.04 4.23 -17.84
CA ASN A 420 16.13 4.16 -18.98
C ASN A 420 15.01 3.12 -18.81
N GLN A 421 14.92 2.48 -17.65
CA GLN A 421 13.95 1.45 -17.28
C GLN A 421 14.05 0.16 -18.14
N THR A 422 15.21 -0.10 -18.75
CA THR A 422 15.42 -1.27 -19.59
C THR A 422 16.77 -1.91 -19.30
N LEU A 423 16.79 -3.01 -18.54
CA LEU A 423 18.03 -3.75 -18.29
C LEU A 423 18.54 -4.44 -19.57
N ASN A 424 19.74 -4.04 -19.98
CA ASN A 424 20.34 -4.58 -21.19
C ASN A 424 21.88 -4.45 -21.14
N VAL A 425 22.53 -4.78 -22.26
CA VAL A 425 23.99 -4.72 -22.34
C VAL A 425 24.58 -3.32 -22.14
N VAL A 426 23.79 -2.27 -22.28
CA VAL A 426 24.25 -0.86 -22.10
C VAL A 426 24.55 -0.62 -20.62
N ASP A 427 23.71 -1.15 -19.69
CA ASP A 427 23.93 -1.06 -18.25
C ASP A 427 25.18 -1.81 -17.84
N ILE A 428 25.43 -3.01 -18.40
CA ILE A 428 26.67 -3.74 -18.17
C ILE A 428 27.88 -2.90 -18.59
N ILE A 429 27.84 -2.28 -19.75
CA ILE A 429 28.94 -1.45 -20.27
C ILE A 429 29.13 -0.20 -19.38
N ALA A 430 28.05 0.42 -18.95
CA ALA A 430 28.09 1.59 -18.07
C ALA A 430 28.70 1.23 -16.70
N LEU A 431 28.26 0.10 -16.11
CA LEU A 431 28.79 -0.40 -14.85
C LEU A 431 30.27 -0.80 -14.93
N ILE A 432 30.70 -1.44 -16.02
CA ILE A 432 32.12 -1.73 -16.29
C ILE A 432 32.96 -0.44 -16.29
N ASN A 433 32.50 0.59 -16.99
CA ASN A 433 33.23 1.87 -17.07
C ASN A 433 33.33 2.52 -15.69
N LEU A 434 32.23 2.51 -14.92
CA LEU A 434 32.22 3.05 -13.57
C LEU A 434 33.25 2.36 -12.65
N ILE A 435 33.34 1.03 -12.71
CA ILE A 435 34.29 0.26 -11.90
C ILE A 435 35.75 0.54 -12.33
N ILE A 436 35.98 0.66 -13.65
CA ILE A 436 37.33 0.97 -14.18
C ILE A 436 37.76 2.39 -13.77
N ASP A 437 36.88 3.34 -13.76
CA ASP A 437 37.18 4.74 -13.39
C ASP A 437 37.47 4.90 -11.89
N GLN A 438 37.17 3.91 -11.06
CA GLN A 438 37.48 3.88 -9.63
C GLN A 438 38.85 3.22 -9.32
N LEU A 439 39.45 2.54 -10.29
CA LEU A 439 40.75 1.88 -10.17
C LEU A 439 41.91 2.83 -10.48
#